data_4a57c371efa6b13becd5e55b5bb2c9c7
#
_entry.id   4a57c371efa6b13becd5e55b5bb2c9c7
#
_cell.length_a   1.000
_cell.length_b   1.000
_cell.length_c   1.000
_cell.angle_alpha   90.00
_cell.angle_beta   90.00
_cell.angle_gamma   90.00
#
_symmetry.space_group_name_H-M   'P 1'
#
loop_
_entity.id
_entity.type
_entity.pdbx_description
1 polymer ?
#
loop_
_entity_poly.entity_id
_entity_poly.type
_entity_poly.pdbx_seq_one_letter_code
_entity_poly.pdbx_strand_id
1 'polypeptide(L)'
;MDVGFIGLGHMGAPMARNLLKAGHHLIVYNRTRSKAETLAREGAQVADRVADACQGEILITMLADDPAVEGVVFGDCGALSALRRDAIHISMSTISVALSDHLTEAHGKAGQGYVAAPVFGRPEAAAAAKLFIIAAGADAMLKRCHPLFDAMGQETFVISIRPSEANLVKLSGNFLIASVLESIFNRLPLLNVPRLLMSSQTTRGAPGPLLSVGAATA
;
A
#
# COMPACT_ATOMS: atom_id res chain seq x y z
N MET A 1 -5.64 14.65 14.26
CA MET A 1 -6.71 13.66 13.94
C MET A 1 -6.29 12.32 14.52
N ASP A 2 -7.25 11.53 14.95
CA ASP A 2 -7.02 10.16 15.44
C ASP A 2 -7.16 9.18 14.27
N VAL A 3 -6.04 8.56 13.89
CA VAL A 3 -5.93 7.75 12.67
C VAL A 3 -5.44 6.35 13.02
N GLY A 4 -6.20 5.34 12.61
CA GLY A 4 -5.74 3.97 12.57
C GLY A 4 -4.87 3.74 11.33
N PHE A 5 -3.76 3.05 11.44
CA PHE A 5 -2.92 2.72 10.30
C PHE A 5 -2.55 1.24 10.30
N ILE A 6 -2.96 0.51 9.27
CA ILE A 6 -2.74 -0.93 9.14
C ILE A 6 -1.85 -1.22 7.93
N GLY A 7 -0.77 -1.95 8.19
CA GLY A 7 0.18 -2.35 7.16
C GLY A 7 1.43 -1.48 7.14
N LEU A 8 2.45 -1.92 7.89
CA LEU A 8 3.73 -1.22 8.07
C LEU A 8 4.85 -1.90 7.27
N GLY A 9 4.57 -2.11 5.97
CA GLY A 9 5.55 -2.56 4.99
C GLY A 9 6.50 -1.43 4.56
N HIS A 10 7.21 -1.66 3.43
CA HIS A 10 8.15 -0.69 2.88
C HIS A 10 7.53 0.67 2.53
N MET A 11 6.24 0.67 2.17
CA MET A 11 5.48 1.89 1.89
C MET A 11 4.80 2.43 3.14
N GLY A 12 4.08 1.57 3.88
CA GLY A 12 3.23 2.02 4.98
C GLY A 12 3.99 2.58 6.18
N ALA A 13 5.14 2.01 6.56
CA ALA A 13 5.91 2.53 7.68
C ALA A 13 6.39 3.98 7.48
N PRO A 14 7.01 4.36 6.34
CA PRO A 14 7.35 5.76 6.10
C PRO A 14 6.13 6.68 5.99
N MET A 15 5.00 6.22 5.42
CA MET A 15 3.75 6.98 5.36
C MET A 15 3.21 7.28 6.77
N ALA A 16 3.13 6.27 7.64
CA ALA A 16 2.72 6.43 9.03
C ALA A 16 3.65 7.41 9.79
N ARG A 17 4.96 7.34 9.54
CA ARG A 17 5.95 8.26 10.11
C ARG A 17 5.71 9.71 9.71
N ASN A 18 5.34 9.96 8.46
CA ASN A 18 5.03 11.31 8.00
C ASN A 18 3.75 11.86 8.64
N LEU A 19 2.75 11.02 8.86
CA LEU A 19 1.54 11.40 9.60
C LEU A 19 1.85 11.78 11.06
N LEU A 20 2.72 11.01 11.75
CA LEU A 20 3.20 11.37 13.10
C LEU A 20 3.91 12.73 13.10
N LYS A 21 4.81 12.98 12.12
CA LYS A 21 5.53 14.25 11.99
C LYS A 21 4.59 15.43 11.72
N ALA A 22 3.47 15.18 11.04
CA ALA A 22 2.43 16.19 10.80
C ALA A 22 1.52 16.42 12.03
N GLY A 23 1.77 15.74 13.15
CA GLY A 23 1.04 15.92 14.40
C GLY A 23 -0.26 15.14 14.53
N HIS A 24 -0.45 14.10 13.70
CA HIS A 24 -1.59 13.20 13.85
C HIS A 24 -1.30 12.14 14.92
N HIS A 25 -2.34 11.72 15.65
CA HIS A 25 -2.26 10.63 16.61
C HIS A 25 -2.53 9.32 15.90
N LEU A 26 -1.56 8.40 15.93
CA LEU A 26 -1.66 7.13 15.22
C LEU A 26 -1.81 5.95 16.16
N ILE A 27 -2.78 5.08 15.85
CA ILE A 27 -2.88 3.72 16.37
C ILE A 27 -2.48 2.79 15.23
N VAL A 28 -1.35 2.10 15.37
CA VAL A 28 -0.75 1.31 14.28
C VAL A 28 -0.87 -0.17 14.54
N TYR A 29 -1.24 -0.91 13.50
CA TYR A 29 -1.28 -2.37 13.49
C TYR A 29 -0.48 -2.95 12.34
N ASN A 30 0.25 -4.00 12.62
CA ASN A 30 0.90 -4.82 11.59
C ASN A 30 0.97 -6.28 12.04
N ARG A 31 0.73 -7.21 11.11
CA ARG A 31 0.83 -8.66 11.38
C ARG A 31 2.15 -9.05 12.08
N THR A 32 3.26 -8.45 11.64
CA THR A 32 4.55 -8.57 12.33
C THR A 32 4.69 -7.43 13.32
N ARG A 33 4.45 -7.71 14.61
CA ARG A 33 4.38 -6.72 15.69
C ARG A 33 5.63 -5.84 15.81
N SER A 34 6.82 -6.40 15.61
CA SER A 34 8.09 -5.64 15.72
C SER A 34 8.15 -4.42 14.81
N LYS A 35 7.43 -4.42 13.67
CA LYS A 35 7.33 -3.26 12.78
C LYS A 35 6.51 -2.13 13.41
N ALA A 36 5.45 -2.46 14.14
CA ALA A 36 4.65 -1.48 14.87
C ALA A 36 5.41 -0.89 16.07
N GLU A 37 6.15 -1.74 16.79
CA GLU A 37 6.98 -1.32 17.93
C GLU A 37 8.08 -0.31 17.54
N THR A 38 8.56 -0.37 16.30
CA THR A 38 9.49 0.65 15.79
C THR A 38 8.84 2.03 15.76
N LEU A 39 7.59 2.12 15.31
CA LEU A 39 6.85 3.38 15.30
C LEU A 39 6.37 3.83 16.67
N ALA A 40 6.20 2.90 17.62
CA ALA A 40 5.88 3.26 19.01
C ALA A 40 6.96 4.15 19.64
N ARG A 41 8.22 3.92 19.33
CA ARG A 41 9.35 4.76 19.77
C ARG A 41 9.31 6.17 19.17
N GLU A 42 8.55 6.34 18.10
CA GLU A 42 8.36 7.62 17.39
C GLU A 42 7.02 8.29 17.76
N GLY A 43 6.24 7.70 18.71
CA GLY A 43 5.03 8.29 19.24
C GLY A 43 3.71 7.65 18.79
N ALA A 44 3.74 6.55 18.02
CA ALA A 44 2.53 5.79 17.68
C ALA A 44 2.08 4.89 18.84
N GLN A 45 0.78 4.69 19.00
CA GLN A 45 0.23 3.64 19.83
C GLN A 45 0.17 2.34 19.05
N VAL A 46 0.63 1.22 19.64
CA VAL A 46 0.57 -0.11 19.01
C VAL A 46 -0.75 -0.78 19.35
N ALA A 47 -1.46 -1.24 18.34
CA ALA A 47 -2.64 -2.09 18.46
C ALA A 47 -2.24 -3.58 18.46
N ASP A 48 -2.92 -4.38 19.26
CA ASP A 48 -2.73 -5.84 19.29
C ASP A 48 -3.60 -6.54 18.24
N ARG A 49 -4.73 -5.96 17.89
CA ARG A 49 -5.70 -6.48 16.92
C ARG A 49 -6.10 -5.40 15.93
N VAL A 50 -6.62 -5.81 14.79
CA VAL A 50 -7.19 -4.91 13.77
C VAL A 50 -8.23 -3.96 14.38
N ALA A 51 -9.14 -4.51 15.20
CA ALA A 51 -10.20 -3.74 15.84
C ALA A 51 -9.68 -2.61 16.75
N ASP A 52 -8.55 -2.81 17.39
CA ASP A 52 -7.96 -1.80 18.29
C ASP A 52 -7.42 -0.61 17.49
N ALA A 53 -7.01 -0.82 16.24
CA ALA A 53 -6.61 0.26 15.32
C ALA A 53 -7.80 1.01 14.70
N CYS A 54 -9.02 0.53 14.88
CA CYS A 54 -10.23 1.12 14.27
C CYS A 54 -10.95 2.14 15.16
N GLN A 55 -10.33 2.62 16.23
CA GLN A 55 -10.97 3.51 17.21
C GLN A 55 -11.02 4.99 16.77
N GLY A 56 -10.23 5.36 15.78
CA GLY A 56 -10.13 6.72 15.26
C GLY A 56 -11.27 7.13 14.33
N GLU A 57 -11.18 8.34 13.80
CA GLU A 57 -12.09 8.87 12.79
C GLU A 57 -11.79 8.32 11.40
N ILE A 58 -10.56 7.95 11.17
CA ILE A 58 -10.05 7.48 9.89
C ILE A 58 -9.21 6.23 10.11
N LEU A 59 -9.41 5.24 9.25
CA LEU A 59 -8.54 4.09 9.10
C LEU A 59 -7.81 4.16 7.77
N ILE A 60 -6.50 3.99 7.77
CA ILE A 60 -5.69 3.84 6.56
C ILE A 60 -5.19 2.40 6.47
N THR A 61 -5.35 1.80 5.29
CA THR A 61 -4.72 0.51 4.99
C THR A 61 -3.71 0.65 3.86
N MET A 62 -2.50 0.07 4.06
CA MET A 62 -1.45 -0.02 3.05
C MET A 62 -0.89 -1.44 3.03
N LEU A 63 -1.57 -2.32 2.30
CA LEU A 63 -1.38 -3.77 2.27
C LEU A 63 -0.93 -4.23 0.88
N ALA A 64 -0.48 -5.48 0.79
CA ALA A 64 0.23 -5.97 -0.39
C ALA A 64 -0.70 -6.27 -1.58
N ASP A 65 -1.89 -6.81 -1.31
CA ASP A 65 -2.79 -7.42 -2.30
C ASP A 65 -4.23 -7.51 -1.80
N ASP A 66 -5.13 -7.97 -2.68
CA ASP A 66 -6.55 -8.16 -2.37
C ASP A 66 -6.77 -9.09 -1.17
N PRO A 67 -6.17 -10.30 -1.10
CA PRO A 67 -6.37 -11.18 0.05
C PRO A 67 -5.96 -10.56 1.40
N ALA A 68 -4.92 -9.75 1.41
CA ALA A 68 -4.49 -9.06 2.62
C ALA A 68 -5.49 -7.98 3.06
N VAL A 69 -6.08 -7.24 2.11
CA VAL A 69 -7.12 -6.25 2.40
C VAL A 69 -8.40 -6.93 2.84
N GLU A 70 -8.84 -7.98 2.15
CA GLU A 70 -10.03 -8.77 2.52
C GLU A 70 -9.89 -9.34 3.93
N GLY A 71 -8.76 -9.96 4.25
CA GLY A 71 -8.51 -10.52 5.58
C GLY A 71 -8.54 -9.49 6.71
N VAL A 72 -8.07 -8.27 6.45
CA VAL A 72 -8.10 -7.17 7.42
C VAL A 72 -9.49 -6.55 7.54
N VAL A 73 -10.22 -6.41 6.43
CA VAL A 73 -11.52 -5.71 6.46
C VAL A 73 -12.66 -6.64 6.81
N PHE A 74 -12.72 -7.84 6.23
CA PHE A 74 -13.84 -8.77 6.37
C PHE A 74 -13.55 -9.94 7.31
N GLY A 75 -12.33 -10.10 7.81
CA GLY A 75 -11.97 -11.17 8.74
C GLY A 75 -12.69 -11.07 10.09
N ASP A 76 -12.54 -12.08 10.92
CA ASP A 76 -13.10 -12.11 12.28
C ASP A 76 -12.59 -10.91 13.08
N CYS A 77 -13.49 -10.10 13.62
CA CYS A 77 -13.17 -8.82 14.25
C CYS A 77 -12.38 -7.86 13.31
N GLY A 78 -12.66 -7.93 12.01
CA GLY A 78 -12.05 -7.09 10.99
C GLY A 78 -12.50 -5.63 11.06
N ALA A 79 -11.89 -4.81 10.22
CA ALA A 79 -12.10 -3.37 10.25
C ALA A 79 -13.55 -2.96 9.97
N LEU A 80 -14.27 -3.68 9.09
CA LEU A 80 -15.66 -3.38 8.77
C LEU A 80 -16.56 -3.44 10.00
N SER A 81 -16.36 -4.45 10.87
CA SER A 81 -17.15 -4.62 12.09
C SER A 81 -16.70 -3.70 13.24
N ALA A 82 -15.45 -3.27 13.23
CA ALA A 82 -14.84 -2.51 14.32
C ALA A 82 -14.91 -0.99 14.12
N LEU A 83 -14.96 -0.52 12.88
CA LEU A 83 -15.08 0.91 12.58
C LEU A 83 -16.45 1.44 13.01
N ARG A 84 -16.45 2.60 13.66
CA ARG A 84 -17.68 3.30 14.00
C ARG A 84 -18.39 3.83 12.75
N ARG A 85 -19.67 4.08 12.87
CA ARG A 85 -20.42 4.82 11.85
C ARG A 85 -19.76 6.18 11.63
N ASP A 86 -19.82 6.69 10.40
CA ASP A 86 -19.21 7.95 9.96
C ASP A 86 -17.66 7.98 9.97
N ALA A 87 -16.98 6.91 10.39
CA ALA A 87 -15.54 6.76 10.17
C ALA A 87 -15.25 6.51 8.69
N ILE A 88 -14.08 6.88 8.24
CA ILE A 88 -13.66 6.71 6.84
C ILE A 88 -12.53 5.68 6.78
N HIS A 89 -12.70 4.67 5.95
CA HIS A 89 -11.61 3.78 5.54
C HIS A 89 -10.96 4.33 4.26
N ILE A 90 -9.68 4.65 4.32
CA ILE A 90 -8.85 5.03 3.18
C ILE A 90 -8.00 3.82 2.78
N SER A 91 -8.28 3.22 1.64
CA SER A 91 -7.43 2.18 1.08
C SER A 91 -6.35 2.79 0.17
N MET A 92 -5.09 2.73 0.61
CA MET A 92 -3.95 3.18 -0.18
C MET A 92 -3.23 2.02 -0.88
N SER A 93 -3.74 0.81 -0.72
CA SER A 93 -3.26 -0.42 -1.36
C SER A 93 -3.55 -0.43 -2.86
N THR A 94 -2.71 -1.12 -3.61
CA THR A 94 -3.01 -1.45 -5.01
C THR A 94 -3.85 -2.71 -5.04
N ILE A 95 -5.15 -2.56 -5.26
CA ILE A 95 -6.15 -3.63 -5.26
C ILE A 95 -6.93 -3.65 -6.58
N SER A 96 -7.67 -4.72 -6.81
CA SER A 96 -8.55 -4.85 -7.96
C SER A 96 -9.72 -3.84 -7.89
N VAL A 97 -10.25 -3.50 -9.07
CA VAL A 97 -11.47 -2.70 -9.20
C VAL A 97 -12.64 -3.38 -8.50
N ALA A 98 -12.75 -4.71 -8.67
CA ALA A 98 -13.82 -5.50 -8.07
C ALA A 98 -13.81 -5.45 -6.53
N LEU A 99 -12.62 -5.58 -5.91
CA LEU A 99 -12.53 -5.46 -4.46
C LEU A 99 -12.85 -4.04 -3.99
N SER A 100 -12.43 -3.01 -4.73
CA SER A 100 -12.75 -1.62 -4.39
C SER A 100 -14.26 -1.34 -4.44
N ASP A 101 -14.98 -1.91 -5.42
CA ASP A 101 -16.45 -1.83 -5.49
C ASP A 101 -17.09 -2.57 -4.31
N HIS A 102 -16.60 -3.77 -3.97
CA HIS A 102 -17.08 -4.54 -2.81
C HIS A 102 -16.88 -3.78 -1.49
N LEU A 103 -15.72 -3.17 -1.29
CA LEU A 103 -15.42 -2.33 -0.13
C LEU A 103 -16.36 -1.11 -0.06
N THR A 104 -16.61 -0.47 -1.20
CA THR A 104 -17.54 0.67 -1.29
C THR A 104 -18.95 0.28 -0.81
N GLU A 105 -19.45 -0.84 -1.32
CA GLU A 105 -20.78 -1.35 -0.95
C GLU A 105 -20.85 -1.75 0.53
N ALA A 106 -19.84 -2.48 1.02
CA ALA A 106 -19.82 -2.99 2.39
C ALA A 106 -19.74 -1.85 3.42
N HIS A 107 -18.82 -0.89 3.23
CA HIS A 107 -18.72 0.28 4.10
C HIS A 107 -19.98 1.15 4.04
N GLY A 108 -20.56 1.33 2.85
CA GLY A 108 -21.83 2.07 2.68
C GLY A 108 -22.98 1.43 3.46
N LYS A 109 -23.14 0.10 3.41
CA LYS A 109 -24.14 -0.64 4.21
C LYS A 109 -23.91 -0.49 5.71
N ALA A 110 -22.67 -0.40 6.16
CA ALA A 110 -22.32 -0.20 7.56
C ALA A 110 -22.44 1.26 8.02
N GLY A 111 -22.78 2.19 7.13
CA GLY A 111 -22.85 3.63 7.42
C GLY A 111 -21.47 4.27 7.61
N GLN A 112 -20.46 3.69 7.00
CA GLN A 112 -19.06 4.14 7.01
C GLN A 112 -18.69 4.75 5.67
N GLY A 113 -17.66 5.61 5.65
CA GLY A 113 -17.09 6.13 4.43
C GLY A 113 -16.01 5.21 3.85
N TYR A 114 -15.87 5.20 2.54
CA TYR A 114 -14.77 4.56 1.86
C TYR A 114 -14.15 5.48 0.81
N VAL A 115 -12.82 5.56 0.82
CA VAL A 115 -12.02 6.32 -0.15
C VAL A 115 -10.92 5.41 -0.66
N ALA A 116 -10.81 5.27 -1.97
CA ALA A 116 -9.65 4.65 -2.57
C ALA A 116 -8.60 5.73 -2.89
N ALA A 117 -7.38 5.52 -2.42
CA ALA A 117 -6.28 6.47 -2.58
C ALA A 117 -4.94 5.76 -2.88
N PRO A 118 -4.87 4.87 -3.91
CA PRO A 118 -3.62 4.25 -4.28
C PRO A 118 -2.56 5.27 -4.68
N VAL A 119 -1.29 4.91 -4.53
CA VAL A 119 -0.18 5.84 -4.68
C VAL A 119 0.79 5.45 -5.79
N PHE A 120 1.37 6.44 -6.47
CA PHE A 120 2.58 6.28 -7.27
C PHE A 120 3.77 6.83 -6.50
N GLY A 121 4.84 6.07 -6.51
CA GLY A 121 6.10 6.35 -5.83
C GLY A 121 6.74 5.07 -5.31
N ARG A 122 8.00 5.19 -4.93
CA ARG A 122 8.80 4.13 -4.29
C ARG A 122 8.94 4.43 -2.79
N PRO A 123 9.50 3.52 -1.99
CA PRO A 123 9.69 3.76 -0.56
C PRO A 123 10.43 5.05 -0.22
N GLU A 124 11.38 5.47 -1.08
CA GLU A 124 12.13 6.72 -0.90
C GLU A 124 11.21 7.94 -1.05
N ALA A 125 10.28 7.91 -2.02
CA ALA A 125 9.28 8.96 -2.19
C ALA A 125 8.29 8.98 -1.03
N ALA A 126 7.88 7.79 -0.52
CA ALA A 126 7.05 7.70 0.67
C ALA A 126 7.75 8.31 1.90
N ALA A 127 9.04 8.02 2.11
CA ALA A 127 9.82 8.58 3.21
C ALA A 127 9.98 10.11 3.13
N ALA A 128 10.05 10.64 1.91
CA ALA A 128 10.18 12.07 1.63
C ALA A 128 8.85 12.83 1.57
N ALA A 129 7.70 12.18 1.84
CA ALA A 129 6.35 12.73 1.65
C ALA A 129 6.10 13.24 0.21
N LYS A 130 6.63 12.51 -0.79
CA LYS A 130 6.57 12.88 -2.21
C LYS A 130 5.80 11.86 -3.05
N LEU A 131 4.79 11.24 -2.46
CA LEU A 131 3.90 10.36 -3.21
C LEU A 131 2.97 11.18 -4.11
N PHE A 132 2.61 10.61 -5.25
CA PHE A 132 1.44 11.04 -6.00
C PHE A 132 0.27 10.16 -5.58
N ILE A 133 -0.78 10.79 -5.05
CA ILE A 133 -1.95 10.10 -4.52
C ILE A 133 -3.08 10.20 -5.53
N ILE A 134 -3.65 9.08 -5.93
CA ILE A 134 -4.79 9.03 -6.85
C ILE A 134 -6.03 8.75 -6.02
N ALA A 135 -6.80 9.79 -5.71
CA ALA A 135 -7.91 9.68 -4.79
C ALA A 135 -9.26 9.68 -5.51
N ALA A 136 -10.17 8.82 -5.05
CA ALA A 136 -11.56 8.84 -5.46
C ALA A 136 -12.47 8.48 -4.27
N GLY A 137 -13.63 9.14 -4.21
CA GLY A 137 -14.63 9.01 -3.17
C GLY A 137 -15.53 10.24 -3.11
N ALA A 138 -16.50 10.25 -2.22
CA ALA A 138 -17.39 11.39 -2.06
C ALA A 138 -16.62 12.64 -1.59
N ASP A 139 -16.96 13.81 -2.15
CA ASP A 139 -16.27 15.08 -1.90
C ASP A 139 -16.13 15.42 -0.41
N ALA A 140 -17.18 15.18 0.37
CA ALA A 140 -17.15 15.44 1.82
C ALA A 140 -16.11 14.56 2.55
N MET A 141 -15.93 13.31 2.10
CA MET A 141 -14.93 12.38 2.64
C MET A 141 -13.53 12.80 2.20
N LEU A 142 -13.34 13.14 0.93
CA LEU A 142 -12.05 13.59 0.39
C LEU A 142 -11.56 14.86 1.11
N LYS A 143 -12.45 15.82 1.39
CA LYS A 143 -12.10 17.02 2.17
C LYS A 143 -11.60 16.70 3.58
N ARG A 144 -12.19 15.69 4.24
CA ARG A 144 -11.74 15.23 5.56
C ARG A 144 -10.38 14.52 5.49
N CYS A 145 -10.10 13.82 4.38
CA CYS A 145 -8.85 13.08 4.16
C CYS A 145 -7.68 13.96 3.71
N HIS A 146 -7.96 15.14 3.14
CA HIS A 146 -6.95 16.01 2.51
C HIS A 146 -5.73 16.31 3.39
N PRO A 147 -5.88 16.65 4.69
CA PRO A 147 -4.71 16.90 5.55
C PRO A 147 -3.79 15.69 5.70
N LEU A 148 -4.34 14.47 5.60
CA LEU A 148 -3.56 13.24 5.64
C LEU A 148 -2.82 13.01 4.32
N PHE A 149 -3.45 13.34 3.20
CA PHE A 149 -2.81 13.26 1.89
C PHE A 149 -1.64 14.24 1.78
N ASP A 150 -1.81 15.48 2.24
CA ASP A 150 -0.76 16.50 2.26
C ASP A 150 0.45 16.08 3.10
N ALA A 151 0.22 15.35 4.19
CA ALA A 151 1.29 14.84 5.04
C ALA A 151 2.11 13.72 4.37
N MET A 152 1.55 13.01 3.38
CA MET A 152 2.17 11.83 2.77
C MET A 152 2.61 12.04 1.31
N GLY A 153 2.01 12.99 0.63
CA GLY A 153 2.19 13.20 -0.81
C GLY A 153 2.63 14.61 -1.17
N GLN A 154 3.19 14.75 -2.36
CA GLN A 154 3.47 16.05 -2.95
C GLN A 154 2.28 16.57 -3.76
N GLU A 155 1.38 15.69 -4.19
CA GLU A 155 0.21 16.05 -4.98
C GLU A 155 -0.86 14.96 -4.89
N THR A 156 -2.11 15.38 -4.81
CA THR A 156 -3.30 14.51 -4.80
C THR A 156 -4.18 14.82 -6.00
N PHE A 157 -4.38 13.81 -6.84
CA PHE A 157 -5.29 13.88 -7.98
C PHE A 157 -6.64 13.27 -7.60
N VAL A 158 -7.65 14.09 -7.50
CA VAL A 158 -9.03 13.63 -7.30
C VAL A 158 -9.59 13.23 -8.67
N ILE A 159 -9.88 11.94 -8.83
CA ILE A 159 -10.26 11.37 -10.14
C ILE A 159 -11.77 11.33 -10.28
N SER A 160 -12.50 10.91 -9.24
CA SER A 160 -13.93 10.63 -9.33
C SER A 160 -14.57 10.54 -7.95
N ILE A 161 -15.90 10.55 -7.94
CA ILE A 161 -16.68 10.19 -6.75
C ILE A 161 -16.78 8.68 -6.53
N ARG A 162 -16.43 7.86 -7.53
CA ARG A 162 -16.43 6.39 -7.45
C ARG A 162 -15.06 5.87 -7.07
N PRO A 163 -14.88 5.28 -5.87
CA PRO A 163 -13.57 4.86 -5.37
C PRO A 163 -12.80 3.93 -6.31
N SER A 164 -13.48 2.97 -6.94
CA SER A 164 -12.85 1.99 -7.84
C SER A 164 -12.15 2.60 -9.07
N GLU A 165 -12.52 3.81 -9.48
CA GLU A 165 -11.86 4.50 -10.60
C GLU A 165 -10.41 4.92 -10.25
N ALA A 166 -10.11 5.21 -8.98
CA ALA A 166 -8.73 5.43 -8.56
C ALA A 166 -7.86 4.17 -8.72
N ASN A 167 -8.43 3.00 -8.39
CA ASN A 167 -7.75 1.72 -8.58
C ASN A 167 -7.58 1.40 -10.08
N LEU A 168 -8.58 1.69 -10.91
CA LEU A 168 -8.47 1.53 -12.36
C LEU A 168 -7.32 2.37 -12.94
N VAL A 169 -7.23 3.65 -12.56
CA VAL A 169 -6.13 4.53 -12.98
C VAL A 169 -4.78 3.99 -12.50
N LYS A 170 -4.70 3.54 -11.24
CA LYS A 170 -3.49 2.95 -10.69
C LYS A 170 -3.03 1.71 -11.45
N LEU A 171 -3.94 0.78 -11.72
CA LEU A 171 -3.63 -0.46 -12.44
C LEU A 171 -3.22 -0.17 -13.90
N SER A 172 -3.93 0.75 -14.57
CA SER A 172 -3.59 1.19 -15.92
C SER A 172 -2.20 1.82 -15.99
N GLY A 173 -1.88 2.70 -15.03
CA GLY A 173 -0.54 3.31 -14.92
C GLY A 173 0.56 2.29 -14.69
N ASN A 174 0.34 1.30 -13.81
CA ASN A 174 1.30 0.22 -13.58
C ASN A 174 1.51 -0.63 -14.86
N PHE A 175 0.44 -0.92 -15.60
CA PHE A 175 0.51 -1.65 -16.87
C PHE A 175 1.33 -0.87 -17.91
N LEU A 176 1.09 0.42 -18.07
CA LEU A 176 1.84 1.28 -18.99
C LEU A 176 3.34 1.32 -18.63
N ILE A 177 3.68 1.49 -17.36
CA ILE A 177 5.07 1.48 -16.89
C ILE A 177 5.74 0.14 -17.23
N ALA A 178 5.06 -0.98 -16.92
CA ALA A 178 5.58 -2.32 -17.20
C ALA A 178 5.81 -2.53 -18.71
N SER A 179 4.83 -2.14 -19.55
CA SER A 179 4.90 -2.30 -21.01
C SER A 179 6.02 -1.46 -21.64
N VAL A 180 6.22 -0.23 -21.15
CA VAL A 180 7.32 0.63 -21.62
C VAL A 180 8.67 0.02 -21.23
N LEU A 181 8.82 -0.41 -19.99
CA LEU A 181 10.06 -1.04 -19.51
C LEU A 181 10.38 -2.31 -20.34
N GLU A 182 9.41 -3.18 -20.53
CA GLU A 182 9.57 -4.39 -21.35
C GLU A 182 9.98 -4.04 -22.79
N SER A 183 9.33 -3.06 -23.41
CA SER A 183 9.67 -2.62 -24.76
C SER A 183 11.09 -2.07 -24.87
N ILE A 184 11.57 -1.34 -23.86
CA ILE A 184 12.94 -0.83 -23.79
C ILE A 184 13.92 -2.00 -23.62
N PHE A 185 13.69 -2.92 -22.68
CA PHE A 185 14.59 -4.03 -22.43
C PHE A 185 14.69 -4.97 -23.62
N ASN A 186 13.60 -5.23 -24.33
CA ASN A 186 13.59 -6.07 -25.53
C ASN A 186 14.34 -5.41 -26.71
N ARG A 187 14.48 -4.09 -26.74
CA ARG A 187 15.21 -3.35 -27.81
C ARG A 187 16.65 -3.04 -27.45
N LEU A 188 17.05 -3.07 -26.19
CA LEU A 188 18.41 -2.81 -25.75
C LEU A 188 19.47 -3.67 -26.46
N PRO A 189 19.26 -4.97 -26.72
CA PRO A 189 20.20 -5.78 -27.48
C PRO A 189 20.39 -5.32 -28.94
N LEU A 190 19.34 -4.71 -29.52
CA LEU A 190 19.36 -4.19 -30.90
C LEU A 190 20.06 -2.83 -31.00
N LEU A 191 20.18 -2.11 -29.91
CA LEU A 191 20.81 -0.77 -29.86
C LEU A 191 22.29 -0.81 -29.50
N ASN A 192 22.88 -2.01 -29.37
CA ASN A 192 24.31 -2.19 -29.05
C ASN A 192 24.80 -1.37 -27.83
N VAL A 193 23.93 -1.19 -26.84
CA VAL A 193 24.27 -0.49 -25.60
C VAL A 193 25.20 -1.38 -24.78
N PRO A 194 26.39 -0.91 -24.36
CA PRO A 194 27.34 -1.70 -23.59
C PRO A 194 26.68 -2.30 -22.34
N ARG A 195 26.93 -3.59 -22.09
CA ARG A 195 26.39 -4.39 -20.95
C ARG A 195 26.68 -3.81 -19.55
N LEU A 196 27.36 -2.69 -19.44
CA LEU A 196 27.79 -2.08 -18.17
C LEU A 196 26.62 -1.66 -17.23
N LEU A 197 25.39 -1.51 -17.74
CA LEU A 197 24.25 -1.10 -16.91
C LEU A 197 23.44 -2.29 -16.35
N MET A 198 23.77 -3.54 -16.69
CA MET A 198 23.03 -4.73 -16.26
C MET A 198 23.64 -5.49 -15.07
N SER A 199 24.76 -5.04 -14.51
CA SER A 199 25.52 -5.79 -13.50
C SER A 199 25.02 -5.64 -12.04
N SER A 200 23.94 -4.98 -11.78
CA SER A 200 23.45 -4.78 -10.40
C SER A 200 22.29 -5.68 -9.95
N GLN A 201 21.83 -6.62 -10.76
CA GLN A 201 20.79 -7.57 -10.32
C GLN A 201 21.01 -8.95 -10.94
N THR A 202 21.81 -9.79 -10.34
CA THR A 202 21.59 -11.25 -10.26
C THR A 202 22.74 -11.92 -9.51
N THR A 203 22.71 -11.89 -8.19
CA THR A 203 23.27 -12.95 -7.37
C THR A 203 22.13 -13.84 -6.91
N ARG A 204 21.57 -14.65 -7.80
CA ARG A 204 20.86 -15.87 -7.42
C ARG A 204 21.77 -17.02 -7.78
N GLY A 205 22.10 -17.83 -6.75
CA GLY A 205 23.05 -18.93 -6.78
C GLY A 205 22.93 -19.84 -7.99
N ALA A 206 24.03 -20.08 -8.64
CA ALA A 206 24.20 -21.17 -9.57
C ALA A 206 24.20 -22.50 -8.78
N PRO A 207 23.52 -23.55 -9.25
CA PRO A 207 23.69 -24.88 -8.67
C PRO A 207 25.10 -25.36 -9.01
N GLY A 208 25.82 -25.84 -7.98
CA GLY A 208 27.14 -26.41 -8.11
C GLY A 208 27.16 -27.66 -9.02
N PRO A 209 28.31 -28.00 -9.58
CA PRO A 209 28.42 -29.09 -10.53
C PRO A 209 28.15 -30.45 -9.84
N LEU A 210 27.27 -31.25 -10.46
CA LEU A 210 27.06 -32.63 -10.12
C LEU A 210 28.37 -33.43 -10.33
N LEU A 211 28.91 -33.95 -9.24
CA LEU A 211 30.01 -34.92 -9.27
C LEU A 211 29.50 -36.22 -9.92
N SER A 212 30.01 -36.52 -11.09
CA SER A 212 29.86 -37.81 -11.72
C SER A 212 30.67 -38.84 -10.93
N VAL A 213 29.98 -39.80 -10.31
CA VAL A 213 30.61 -41.01 -9.76
C VAL A 213 30.87 -41.97 -10.92
N GLY A 214 32.14 -42.11 -11.26
CA GLY A 214 32.61 -43.11 -12.21
C GLY A 214 32.47 -44.50 -11.59
N ALA A 215 31.83 -45.39 -12.32
CA ALA A 215 31.85 -46.81 -12.07
C ALA A 215 33.24 -47.36 -12.45
N ALA A 216 33.96 -47.96 -11.50
CA ALA A 216 35.11 -48.79 -11.77
C ALA A 216 34.69 -50.26 -11.69
N THR A 217 34.82 -50.91 -12.79
CA THR A 217 34.80 -52.38 -12.94
C THR A 217 36.14 -52.93 -12.54
N ALA A 218 36.16 -53.94 -11.68
CA ALA A 218 36.90 -55.21 -11.71
C ALA A 218 36.53 -56.04 -10.48
#